data_be132832bbaf783478f08d1c1a809a4f
#
_entry.id   be132832bbaf783478f08d1c1a809a4f
#
_cell.length_a   1.000
_cell.length_b   1.000
_cell.length_c   1.000
_cell.angle_alpha   90.00
_cell.angle_beta   90.00
_cell.angle_gamma   90.00
#
_symmetry.space_group_name_H-M   'P 1'
#
loop_
_entity.id
_entity.type
_entity.pdbx_description
1 polymer ?
#
loop_
_entity_poly.entity_id
_entity_poly.type
_entity_poly.pdbx_seq_one_letter_code
_entity_poly.pdbx_strand_id
1 'polypeptide(L)'
;MTIRDEVDLYIQEVLKMQYMVSNNISHRLTKGELREKFIRRVVQDEFPNLLLKSGILCEGTWQSTQGDFLWLRDGARIGNLDLYDLKDCLMFMEIKSQATAKELRAINDTAKNLKQRYTGDFPIKVGMFCYGTVVNAMTVLRKFGFTYDKEIDGYNAYAKS
;
A
#
# COMPACT_ATOMS: atom_id res chain seq x y z
N MET A 1 19.85 -6.42 19.45
CA MET A 1 19.44 -6.10 18.08
C MET A 1 19.78 -7.31 17.22
N THR A 2 18.84 -7.85 16.49
CA THR A 2 19.07 -9.00 15.59
C THR A 2 19.54 -8.48 14.22
N ILE A 3 20.14 -9.36 13.40
CA ILE A 3 20.48 -9.02 12.01
C ILE A 3 19.24 -8.51 11.24
N ARG A 4 18.07 -9.05 11.54
CA ARG A 4 16.81 -8.60 10.93
C ARG A 4 16.49 -7.15 11.31
N ASP A 5 16.66 -6.78 12.57
CA ASP A 5 16.44 -5.39 13.02
C ASP A 5 17.38 -4.42 12.31
N GLU A 6 18.63 -4.85 12.07
CA GLU A 6 19.63 -4.03 11.35
C GLU A 6 19.26 -3.85 9.87
N VAL A 7 18.76 -4.91 9.21
CA VAL A 7 18.27 -4.83 7.82
C VAL A 7 17.04 -3.92 7.74
N ASP A 8 16.09 -4.05 8.67
CA ASP A 8 14.90 -3.20 8.71
C ASP A 8 15.27 -1.72 8.90
N LEU A 9 16.24 -1.42 9.78
CA LEU A 9 16.78 -0.06 9.95
C LEU A 9 17.45 0.45 8.66
N TYR A 10 18.25 -0.38 8.00
CA TYR A 10 18.88 -0.02 6.74
C TYR A 10 17.83 0.35 5.67
N ILE A 11 16.79 -0.48 5.51
CA ILE A 11 15.69 -0.21 4.57
C ILE A 11 15.00 1.11 4.91
N GLN A 12 14.72 1.37 6.18
CA GLN A 12 14.10 2.62 6.64
C GLN A 12 14.97 3.85 6.27
N GLU A 13 16.27 3.79 6.51
CA GLU A 13 17.17 4.90 6.18
C GLU A 13 17.28 5.11 4.67
N VAL A 14 17.33 4.05 3.87
CA VAL A 14 17.31 4.13 2.40
C VAL A 14 16.04 4.83 1.91
N LEU A 15 14.87 4.42 2.41
CA LEU A 15 13.58 5.04 2.05
C LEU A 15 13.53 6.52 2.46
N LYS A 16 14.03 6.84 3.65
CA LYS A 16 14.10 8.22 4.15
C LYS A 16 15.01 9.09 3.27
N MET A 17 16.18 8.59 2.91
CA MET A 17 17.10 9.30 1.99
C MET A 17 16.45 9.51 0.62
N GLN A 18 15.83 8.51 0.05
CA GLN A 18 15.12 8.60 -1.24
C GLN A 18 13.99 9.63 -1.17
N TYR A 19 13.24 9.66 -0.08
CA TYR A 19 12.22 10.67 0.16
C TYR A 19 12.80 12.09 0.20
N MET A 20 13.91 12.29 0.92
CA MET A 20 14.59 13.58 1.02
C MET A 20 15.09 14.06 -0.34
N VAL A 21 15.76 13.18 -1.10
CA VAL A 21 16.23 13.49 -2.46
C VAL A 21 15.07 13.86 -3.37
N SER A 22 13.97 13.11 -3.30
CA SER A 22 12.79 13.40 -4.12
C SER A 22 12.15 14.76 -3.81
N ASN A 23 12.34 15.31 -2.62
CA ASN A 23 11.83 16.64 -2.26
C ASN A 23 12.45 17.76 -3.08
N ASN A 24 13.67 17.58 -3.61
CA ASN A 24 14.34 18.53 -4.47
C ASN A 24 13.76 18.58 -5.90
N ILE A 25 12.87 17.64 -6.23
CA ILE A 25 12.21 17.60 -7.53
C ILE A 25 10.98 18.52 -7.47
N SER A 26 10.99 19.56 -8.28
CA SER A 26 9.90 20.55 -8.35
C SER A 26 8.66 19.98 -9.06
N HIS A 27 8.85 19.15 -10.08
CA HIS A 27 7.75 18.59 -10.86
C HIS A 27 6.99 17.51 -10.06
N ARG A 28 5.71 17.81 -9.76
CA ARG A 28 4.91 17.05 -8.81
C ARG A 28 4.65 15.61 -9.24
N LEU A 29 4.32 15.37 -10.52
CA LEU A 29 4.08 14.03 -11.07
C LEU A 29 5.33 13.16 -11.00
N THR A 30 6.45 13.68 -11.49
CA THR A 30 7.75 12.98 -11.46
C THR A 30 8.16 12.62 -10.03
N LYS A 31 7.90 13.50 -9.06
CA LYS A 31 8.15 13.22 -7.65
C LYS A 31 7.32 12.04 -7.15
N GLY A 32 6.03 11.98 -7.47
CA GLY A 32 5.14 10.88 -7.12
C GLY A 32 5.62 9.55 -7.72
N GLU A 33 5.84 9.52 -9.02
CA GLU A 33 6.31 8.33 -9.74
C GLU A 33 7.65 7.78 -9.20
N LEU A 34 8.59 8.66 -8.84
CA LEU A 34 9.85 8.23 -8.24
C LEU A 34 9.63 7.56 -6.88
N ARG A 35 8.76 8.10 -6.04
CA ARG A 35 8.43 7.52 -4.74
C ARG A 35 7.78 6.15 -4.86
N GLU A 36 6.88 6.00 -5.80
CA GLU A 36 6.27 4.70 -6.12
C GLU A 36 7.30 3.69 -6.61
N LYS A 37 8.20 4.12 -7.52
CA LYS A 37 9.30 3.27 -8.02
C LYS A 37 10.26 2.86 -6.91
N PHE A 38 10.55 3.74 -5.96
CA PHE A 38 11.42 3.41 -4.82
C PHE A 38 10.83 2.29 -3.96
N ILE A 39 9.56 2.43 -3.54
CA ILE A 39 8.89 1.41 -2.74
C ILE A 39 8.81 0.08 -3.51
N ARG A 40 8.43 0.14 -4.78
CA ARG A 40 8.34 -1.07 -5.62
C ARG A 40 9.68 -1.78 -5.73
N ARG A 41 10.76 -1.03 -5.90
CA ARG A 41 12.11 -1.58 -5.97
C ARG A 41 12.52 -2.25 -4.66
N VAL A 42 12.34 -1.58 -3.53
CA VAL A 42 12.67 -2.15 -2.20
C VAL A 42 11.93 -3.47 -1.98
N VAL A 43 10.63 -3.51 -2.29
CA VAL A 43 9.85 -4.75 -2.15
C VAL A 43 10.28 -5.82 -3.16
N GLN A 44 10.62 -5.43 -4.39
CA GLN A 44 11.06 -6.38 -5.42
C GLN A 44 12.44 -6.96 -5.09
N ASP A 45 13.34 -6.17 -4.51
CA ASP A 45 14.68 -6.63 -4.10
C ASP A 45 14.57 -7.63 -2.93
N GLU A 46 13.65 -7.39 -1.97
CA GLU A 46 13.40 -8.29 -0.86
C GLU A 46 12.62 -9.55 -1.27
N PHE A 47 11.71 -9.41 -2.22
CA PHE A 47 10.82 -10.48 -2.70
C PHE A 47 10.86 -10.58 -4.23
N PRO A 48 11.94 -11.09 -4.82
CA PRO A 48 12.15 -11.05 -6.28
C PRO A 48 11.11 -11.82 -7.09
N ASN A 49 10.44 -12.79 -6.49
CA ASN A 49 9.43 -13.62 -7.15
C ASN A 49 8.02 -13.01 -7.14
N LEU A 50 7.82 -11.86 -6.49
CA LEU A 50 6.52 -11.20 -6.50
C LEU A 50 6.28 -10.52 -7.86
N LEU A 51 5.11 -10.76 -8.41
CA LEU A 51 4.67 -10.07 -9.63
C LEU A 51 4.04 -8.73 -9.25
N LEU A 52 4.85 -7.67 -9.27
CA LEU A 52 4.46 -6.33 -8.88
C LEU A 52 4.19 -5.46 -10.12
N LYS A 53 3.02 -4.84 -10.14
CA LYS A 53 2.56 -3.94 -11.21
C LYS A 53 1.98 -2.65 -10.61
N SER A 54 1.68 -1.69 -11.47
CA SER A 54 0.75 -0.59 -11.23
C SER A 54 -0.30 -0.60 -12.32
N GLY A 55 -1.51 -0.17 -12.02
CA GLY A 55 -2.59 -0.18 -12.99
C GLY A 55 -3.97 -0.22 -12.37
N ILE A 56 -4.93 -0.62 -13.15
CA ILE A 56 -6.35 -0.64 -12.81
C ILE A 56 -6.82 -2.08 -12.73
N LEU A 57 -7.58 -2.41 -11.69
CA LEU A 57 -8.24 -3.70 -11.55
C LEU A 57 -9.63 -3.64 -12.18
N CYS A 58 -9.98 -4.68 -12.92
CA CYS A 58 -11.24 -4.80 -13.63
C CYS A 58 -12.04 -6.03 -13.19
N GLU A 59 -13.36 -5.90 -13.16
CA GLU A 59 -14.31 -7.00 -13.00
C GLU A 59 -15.56 -6.69 -13.83
N GLY A 60 -15.77 -7.44 -14.89
CA GLY A 60 -16.84 -7.15 -15.85
C GLY A 60 -16.67 -5.73 -16.43
N THR A 61 -17.67 -4.88 -16.23
CA THR A 61 -17.64 -3.47 -16.66
C THR A 61 -17.08 -2.52 -15.61
N TRP A 62 -16.84 -3.01 -14.39
CA TRP A 62 -16.33 -2.19 -13.29
C TRP A 62 -14.81 -2.07 -13.34
N GLN A 63 -14.33 -0.91 -12.95
CA GLN A 63 -12.90 -0.61 -12.85
C GLN A 63 -12.60 0.07 -11.50
N SER A 64 -11.45 -0.28 -10.93
CA SER A 64 -10.92 0.42 -9.75
C SER A 64 -10.34 1.78 -10.12
N THR A 65 -9.97 2.56 -9.11
CA THR A 65 -8.92 3.59 -9.28
C THR A 65 -7.60 2.92 -9.65
N GLN A 66 -6.66 3.69 -10.18
CA GLN A 66 -5.31 3.21 -10.40
C GLN A 66 -4.65 2.86 -9.06
N GLY A 67 -4.15 1.63 -8.93
CA GLY A 67 -3.31 1.21 -7.83
C GLY A 67 -1.84 1.50 -8.13
N ASP A 68 -1.14 2.10 -7.18
CA ASP A 68 0.29 2.42 -7.33
C ASP A 68 1.14 1.15 -7.21
N PHE A 69 0.64 0.16 -6.48
CA PHE A 69 1.31 -1.10 -6.23
C PHE A 69 0.27 -2.23 -6.19
N LEU A 70 0.34 -3.13 -7.16
CA LEU A 70 -0.48 -4.33 -7.27
C LEU A 70 0.41 -5.55 -7.17
N TRP A 71 0.13 -6.44 -6.21
CA TRP A 71 0.69 -7.78 -6.23
C TRP A 71 -0.31 -8.72 -6.89
N LEU A 72 0.07 -9.27 -8.03
CA LEU A 72 -0.78 -10.14 -8.84
C LEU A 72 -0.31 -11.58 -8.76
N ARG A 73 -1.26 -12.51 -8.79
CA ARG A 73 -0.98 -13.94 -8.94
C ARG A 73 -0.57 -14.25 -10.38
N ASP A 74 -1.32 -13.73 -11.31
CA ASP A 74 -1.03 -13.72 -12.73
C ASP A 74 -0.87 -12.28 -13.21
N GLY A 75 0.13 -12.02 -14.04
CA GLY A 75 0.42 -10.70 -14.57
C GLY A 75 -0.17 -10.46 -15.95
N ALA A 76 -1.06 -11.32 -16.40
CA ALA A 76 -1.72 -11.14 -17.69
C ALA A 76 -2.44 -9.79 -17.73
N ARG A 77 -2.01 -8.95 -18.66
CA ARG A 77 -2.70 -7.70 -18.96
C ARG A 77 -3.95 -7.95 -19.78
N ILE A 78 -4.98 -7.18 -19.52
CA ILE A 78 -6.15 -7.14 -20.38
C ILE A 78 -5.81 -6.25 -21.59
N GLY A 79 -5.48 -6.87 -22.69
CA GLY A 79 -4.98 -6.18 -23.89
C GLY A 79 -3.58 -5.57 -23.67
N ASN A 80 -3.33 -4.40 -24.27
CA ASN A 80 -2.05 -3.68 -24.17
C ASN A 80 -2.05 -2.58 -23.08
N LEU A 81 -3.09 -2.56 -22.26
CA LEU A 81 -3.27 -1.57 -21.20
C LEU A 81 -2.79 -2.15 -19.85
N ASP A 82 -2.49 -1.27 -18.89
CA ASP A 82 -2.20 -1.69 -17.52
C ASP A 82 -3.53 -1.94 -16.76
N LEU A 83 -4.33 -2.84 -17.34
CA LEU A 83 -5.57 -3.36 -16.78
C LEU A 83 -5.37 -4.82 -16.39
N TYR A 84 -5.86 -5.20 -15.21
CA TYR A 84 -5.69 -6.53 -14.65
C TYR A 84 -7.00 -7.04 -14.08
N ASP A 85 -7.20 -8.35 -14.10
CA ASP A 85 -8.37 -8.99 -13.53
C ASP A 85 -8.35 -8.86 -12.00
N LEU A 86 -9.45 -8.41 -11.40
CA LEU A 86 -9.54 -8.23 -9.94
C LEU A 86 -9.29 -9.53 -9.16
N LYS A 87 -9.76 -10.66 -9.67
CA LYS A 87 -9.61 -11.98 -9.02
C LYS A 87 -8.14 -12.40 -8.86
N ASP A 88 -7.23 -11.87 -9.68
CA ASP A 88 -5.80 -12.20 -9.64
C ASP A 88 -5.00 -11.27 -8.73
N CYS A 89 -5.64 -10.25 -8.16
CA CYS A 89 -4.99 -9.31 -7.27
C CYS A 89 -4.96 -9.85 -5.82
N LEU A 90 -3.77 -10.07 -5.29
CA LEU A 90 -3.56 -10.48 -3.90
C LEU A 90 -3.41 -9.28 -2.96
N MET A 91 -2.84 -8.18 -3.47
CA MET A 91 -2.68 -6.94 -2.72
C MET A 91 -2.85 -5.72 -3.63
N PHE A 92 -3.62 -4.76 -3.14
CA PHE A 92 -3.75 -3.42 -3.71
C PHE A 92 -3.21 -2.41 -2.71
N MET A 93 -2.29 -1.55 -3.12
CA MET A 93 -1.69 -0.56 -2.25
C MET A 93 -1.59 0.80 -2.96
N GLU A 94 -1.90 1.84 -2.21
CA GLU A 94 -1.65 3.23 -2.55
C GLU A 94 -0.35 3.70 -1.90
N ILE A 95 0.41 4.54 -2.59
CA ILE A 95 1.66 5.13 -2.07
C ILE A 95 1.48 6.64 -1.97
N LYS A 96 1.60 7.18 -0.76
CA LYS A 96 1.39 8.60 -0.50
C LYS A 96 2.64 9.23 0.14
N SER A 97 2.89 10.48 -0.21
CA SER A 97 3.96 11.26 0.44
C SER A 97 3.65 11.50 1.91
N GLN A 98 2.38 11.82 2.19
CA GLN A 98 1.86 12.03 3.54
C GLN A 98 0.45 11.48 3.63
N ALA A 99 0.14 10.79 4.72
CA ALA A 99 -1.22 10.36 5.00
C ALA A 99 -1.99 11.49 5.68
N THR A 100 -3.11 11.86 5.07
CA THR A 100 -4.11 12.76 5.65
C THR A 100 -5.37 11.98 6.03
N ALA A 101 -6.25 12.59 6.83
CA ALA A 101 -7.54 11.97 7.17
C ALA A 101 -8.42 11.71 5.93
N LYS A 102 -8.25 12.52 4.86
CA LYS A 102 -8.95 12.33 3.58
C LYS A 102 -8.44 11.08 2.87
N GLU A 103 -7.13 10.90 2.77
CA GLU A 103 -6.52 9.73 2.12
C GLU A 103 -6.82 8.44 2.87
N LEU A 104 -6.81 8.47 4.22
CA LEU A 104 -7.21 7.32 5.03
C LEU A 104 -8.67 6.93 4.80
N ARG A 105 -9.57 7.90 4.59
CA ARG A 105 -10.96 7.58 4.20
C ARG A 105 -11.02 6.99 2.79
N ALA A 106 -10.33 7.60 1.84
CA ALA A 106 -10.33 7.14 0.45
C ALA A 106 -9.85 5.70 0.33
N ILE A 107 -8.73 5.32 0.98
CA ILE A 107 -8.24 3.94 0.92
C ILE A 107 -9.21 2.96 1.60
N ASN A 108 -9.88 3.36 2.67
CA ASN A 108 -10.89 2.53 3.32
C ASN A 108 -12.11 2.30 2.41
N ASP A 109 -12.56 3.30 1.67
CA ASP A 109 -13.65 3.17 0.71
C ASP A 109 -13.22 2.31 -0.49
N THR A 110 -11.99 2.47 -0.97
CA THR A 110 -11.39 1.58 -1.97
C THR A 110 -11.36 0.13 -1.46
N ALA A 111 -10.95 -0.10 -0.22
CA ALA A 111 -10.92 -1.43 0.37
C ALA A 111 -12.30 -2.09 0.44
N LYS A 112 -13.34 -1.33 0.82
CA LYS A 112 -14.72 -1.83 0.83
C LYS A 112 -15.17 -2.22 -0.58
N ASN A 113 -14.96 -1.34 -1.55
CA ASN A 113 -15.35 -1.58 -2.95
C ASN A 113 -14.65 -2.81 -3.55
N LEU A 114 -13.34 -2.94 -3.32
CA LEU A 114 -12.57 -4.09 -3.79
C LEU A 114 -13.05 -5.39 -3.13
N LYS A 115 -13.19 -5.40 -1.80
CA LYS A 115 -13.61 -6.59 -1.06
C LYS A 115 -15.02 -7.06 -1.41
N GLN A 116 -15.95 -6.15 -1.69
CA GLN A 116 -17.32 -6.50 -2.09
C GLN A 116 -17.38 -7.18 -3.47
N ARG A 117 -16.42 -6.89 -4.34
CA ARG A 117 -16.38 -7.38 -5.73
C ARG A 117 -15.43 -8.55 -5.92
N TYR A 118 -14.55 -8.75 -4.97
CA TYR A 118 -13.50 -9.74 -5.10
C TYR A 118 -14.05 -11.17 -5.04
N THR A 119 -13.76 -11.94 -6.09
CA THR A 119 -14.20 -13.34 -6.26
C THR A 119 -13.05 -14.34 -6.25
N GLY A 120 -11.82 -13.88 -5.93
CA GLY A 120 -10.66 -14.75 -5.87
C GLY A 120 -10.65 -15.68 -4.64
N ASP A 121 -9.82 -16.72 -4.69
CA ASP A 121 -9.73 -17.76 -3.65
C ASP A 121 -9.12 -17.29 -2.32
N PHE A 122 -8.37 -16.19 -2.36
CA PHE A 122 -7.69 -15.65 -1.19
C PHE A 122 -8.18 -14.23 -0.90
N PRO A 123 -8.27 -13.82 0.37
CA PRO A 123 -8.73 -12.48 0.71
C PRO A 123 -7.74 -11.42 0.17
N ILE A 124 -8.25 -10.50 -0.65
CA ILE A 124 -7.46 -9.36 -1.12
C ILE A 124 -6.99 -8.50 0.06
N LYS A 125 -5.71 -8.17 0.08
CA LYS A 125 -5.14 -7.20 1.01
C LYS A 125 -5.20 -5.80 0.39
N VAL A 126 -5.65 -4.84 1.16
CA VAL A 126 -5.71 -3.43 0.72
C VAL A 126 -5.03 -2.57 1.76
N GLY A 127 -4.14 -1.71 1.32
CA GLY A 127 -3.35 -0.89 2.23
C GLY A 127 -2.85 0.41 1.60
N MET A 128 -2.19 1.19 2.42
CA MET A 128 -1.51 2.41 2.02
C MET A 128 -0.13 2.45 2.65
N PHE A 129 0.88 2.73 1.85
CA PHE A 129 2.18 3.14 2.33
C PHE A 129 2.27 4.67 2.32
N CYS A 130 2.83 5.25 3.37
CA CYS A 130 3.11 6.68 3.40
C CYS A 130 4.49 6.96 3.99
N TYR A 131 5.20 7.92 3.38
CA TYR A 131 6.50 8.36 3.86
C TYR A 131 6.40 9.21 5.14
N GLY A 132 5.24 9.77 5.40
CA GLY A 132 4.95 10.53 6.59
C GLY A 132 3.44 10.62 6.81
N THR A 133 3.05 11.09 7.98
CA THR A 133 1.65 11.34 8.31
C THR A 133 1.49 12.64 9.07
N VAL A 134 0.41 13.36 8.76
CA VAL A 134 -0.05 14.51 9.54
C VAL A 134 -1.13 14.10 10.56
N VAL A 135 -1.52 12.83 10.54
CA VAL A 135 -2.51 12.26 11.45
C VAL A 135 -1.76 11.52 12.56
N ASN A 136 -2.16 11.74 13.80
CA ASN A 136 -1.59 11.03 14.94
C ASN A 136 -1.76 9.52 14.77
N ALA A 137 -0.69 8.75 15.04
CA ALA A 137 -0.67 7.29 14.89
C ALA A 137 -1.81 6.60 15.65
N MET A 138 -2.15 7.07 16.85
CA MET A 138 -3.28 6.55 17.63
C MET A 138 -4.62 6.76 16.91
N THR A 139 -4.79 7.89 16.24
CA THR A 139 -5.98 8.17 15.43
C THR A 139 -6.06 7.23 14.22
N VAL A 140 -4.92 6.95 13.58
CA VAL A 140 -4.84 5.99 12.47
C VAL A 140 -5.24 4.60 12.95
N LEU A 141 -4.59 4.11 13.99
CA LEU A 141 -4.86 2.78 14.57
C LEU A 141 -6.32 2.60 14.93
N ARG A 142 -6.93 3.57 15.64
CA ARG A 142 -8.36 3.53 15.99
C ARG A 142 -9.28 3.47 14.76
N LYS A 143 -8.94 4.19 13.69
CA LYS A 143 -9.71 4.14 12.44
C LYS A 143 -9.64 2.80 11.73
N PHE A 144 -8.56 2.05 11.92
CA PHE A 144 -8.40 0.70 11.42
C PHE A 144 -8.89 -0.39 12.41
N GLY A 145 -9.64 0.00 13.45
CA GLY A 145 -10.26 -0.94 14.38
C GLY A 145 -9.37 -1.43 15.50
N PHE A 146 -8.18 -0.86 15.67
CA PHE A 146 -7.32 -1.17 16.81
C PHE A 146 -7.85 -0.50 18.07
N THR A 147 -7.93 -1.24 19.17
CA THR A 147 -8.26 -0.72 20.49
C THR A 147 -6.99 -0.62 21.35
N TYR A 148 -6.91 0.47 22.11
CA TYR A 148 -5.82 0.61 23.08
C TYR A 148 -6.08 -0.30 24.27
N ASP A 149 -5.10 -1.13 24.57
CA ASP A 149 -5.09 -2.02 25.71
C ASP A 149 -4.12 -1.49 26.77
N LYS A 150 -4.64 -1.21 27.95
CA LYS A 150 -3.87 -0.65 29.07
C LYS A 150 -2.94 -1.66 29.72
N GLU A 151 -3.24 -2.96 29.63
CA GLU A 151 -2.43 -4.01 30.25
C GLU A 151 -1.10 -4.22 29.54
N ILE A 152 -1.11 -4.07 28.21
CA ILE A 152 0.09 -4.19 27.38
C ILE A 152 0.69 -2.83 26.96
N ASP A 153 0.10 -1.71 27.43
CA ASP A 153 0.43 -0.35 27.01
C ASP A 153 0.57 -0.21 25.49
N GLY A 154 -0.39 -0.77 24.74
CA GLY A 154 -0.33 -0.87 23.31
C GLY A 154 -1.68 -0.96 22.62
N TYR A 155 -1.66 -1.04 21.28
CA TYR A 155 -2.84 -1.22 20.47
C TYR A 155 -3.02 -2.68 20.05
N ASN A 156 -4.19 -3.24 20.29
CA ASN A 156 -4.54 -4.60 19.93
C ASN A 156 -5.43 -4.62 18.68
N ALA A 157 -5.08 -5.49 17.71
CA ALA A 157 -5.85 -5.68 16.49
C ALA A 157 -7.14 -6.48 16.68
N TYR A 158 -7.27 -7.16 17.80
CA TYR A 158 -8.45 -7.95 18.13
C TYR A 158 -9.53 -7.07 18.76
N ALA A 159 -10.16 -6.22 17.93
CA ALA A 159 -11.40 -5.62 18.30
C ALA A 159 -12.46 -6.73 18.37
N LYS A 160 -13.16 -6.74 19.49
CA LYS A 160 -14.24 -7.63 19.82
C LYS A 160 -15.18 -7.89 18.63
N SER A 161 -15.37 -9.17 18.33
CA SER A 161 -16.52 -9.67 17.60
C SER A 161 -17.82 -9.20 18.23
#